data_cc3a7edeee174bb7177d4d98ae97ec29
#
_entry.id   cc3a7edeee174bb7177d4d98ae97ec29
#
_cell.length_a   1.000
_cell.length_b   1.000
_cell.length_c   1.000
_cell.angle_alpha   90.00
_cell.angle_beta   90.00
_cell.angle_gamma   90.00
#
_symmetry.space_group_name_H-M   'P 1'
#
loop_
_entity.id
_entity.type
_entity.pdbx_description
1 polymer ?
#
loop_
_entity_poly.entity_id
_entity_poly.type
_entity_poly.pdbx_seq_one_letter_code
_entity_poly.pdbx_strand_id
1 'polypeptide(L)'
;MDILLNALKAVAEPTRMRILALCLKGELTVSELVRILGQSQPRISRHLKLLSEAGLLERIREGSWVFHRLAQSGTGAELAAHLSTMIPTDDNLIQRDKVRLLEVKRARSKHAADYFSKMAGQWDQVRSLHVDDADVEKEIISQLDWERISSMIDLGTGTGHLLERFGSRLTLGEGIDQSREMLAVARSNLEAASLPHCQVR
;
A
#
# COMPACT_ATOMS: atom_id res chain seq x y z
N MET A 1 -27.15 6.40 -10.54
CA MET A 1 -26.86 5.87 -11.89
C MET A 1 -25.59 6.50 -12.50
N ASP A 2 -25.47 7.83 -12.49
CA ASP A 2 -24.35 8.55 -13.12
C ASP A 2 -22.98 8.22 -12.54
N ILE A 3 -22.89 8.07 -11.21
CA ILE A 3 -21.63 7.67 -10.53
C ILE A 3 -21.16 6.31 -11.04
N LEU A 4 -22.04 5.33 -11.10
CA LEU A 4 -21.72 3.99 -11.60
C LEU A 4 -21.31 4.01 -13.07
N LEU A 5 -22.05 4.75 -13.91
CA LEU A 5 -21.73 4.86 -15.34
C LEU A 5 -20.38 5.55 -15.56
N ASN A 6 -20.06 6.58 -14.77
CA ASN A 6 -18.77 7.25 -14.85
C ASN A 6 -17.62 6.32 -14.46
N ALA A 7 -17.80 5.54 -13.38
CA ALA A 7 -16.80 4.56 -12.96
C ALA A 7 -16.59 3.45 -14.01
N LEU A 8 -17.66 2.91 -14.59
CA LEU A 8 -17.59 1.94 -15.69
C LEU A 8 -16.88 2.50 -16.94
N LYS A 9 -17.21 3.73 -17.35
CA LYS A 9 -16.51 4.42 -18.45
C LYS A 9 -15.04 4.66 -18.13
N ALA A 10 -14.73 4.98 -16.86
CA ALA A 10 -13.35 5.19 -16.43
C ALA A 10 -12.51 3.92 -16.50
N VAL A 11 -13.04 2.74 -16.30
CA VAL A 11 -12.28 1.47 -16.39
C VAL A 11 -12.22 0.91 -17.80
N ALA A 12 -13.13 1.28 -18.70
CA ALA A 12 -13.25 0.71 -20.04
C ALA A 12 -12.09 1.10 -20.97
N GLU A 13 -10.85 0.85 -20.54
CA GLU A 13 -9.62 1.02 -21.34
C GLU A 13 -8.50 0.13 -20.77
N PRO A 14 -7.73 -0.58 -21.60
CA PRO A 14 -6.78 -1.60 -21.15
C PRO A 14 -5.76 -1.10 -20.12
N THR A 15 -5.18 0.10 -20.31
CA THR A 15 -4.19 0.63 -19.37
C THR A 15 -4.80 0.92 -18.00
N ARG A 16 -6.04 1.42 -17.95
CA ARG A 16 -6.71 1.72 -16.69
C ARG A 16 -7.08 0.47 -15.92
N MET A 17 -7.50 -0.60 -16.59
CA MET A 17 -7.69 -1.92 -15.99
C MET A 17 -6.39 -2.47 -15.40
N ARG A 18 -5.26 -2.34 -16.12
CA ARG A 18 -3.95 -2.74 -15.62
C ARG A 18 -3.51 -1.93 -14.40
N ILE A 19 -3.77 -0.62 -14.37
CA ILE A 19 -3.51 0.22 -13.20
C ILE A 19 -4.31 -0.26 -11.99
N LEU A 20 -5.59 -0.57 -12.14
CA LEU A 20 -6.42 -1.12 -11.05
C LEU A 20 -5.85 -2.46 -10.55
N ALA A 21 -5.48 -3.38 -11.46
CA ALA A 21 -4.87 -4.66 -11.11
C ALA A 21 -3.57 -4.50 -10.31
N LEU A 22 -2.78 -3.49 -10.64
CA LEU A 22 -1.53 -3.18 -9.93
C LEU A 22 -1.81 -2.56 -8.56
N CYS A 23 -2.72 -1.58 -8.47
CA CYS A 23 -3.10 -0.93 -7.22
C CYS A 23 -3.83 -1.86 -6.24
N LEU A 24 -4.41 -2.97 -6.70
CA LEU A 24 -4.92 -4.04 -5.84
C LEU A 24 -3.80 -4.71 -5.00
N LYS A 25 -2.57 -4.72 -5.51
CA LYS A 25 -1.42 -5.36 -4.85
C LYS A 25 -0.63 -4.42 -3.94
N GLY A 26 -1.14 -3.20 -3.72
CA GLY A 26 -0.56 -2.17 -2.88
C GLY A 26 -0.52 -0.81 -3.57
N GLU A 27 -0.09 0.17 -2.83
CA GLU A 27 0.01 1.54 -3.32
C GLU A 27 1.26 1.76 -4.19
N LEU A 28 1.10 2.54 -5.26
CA LEU A 28 2.14 2.79 -6.25
C LEU A 28 2.25 4.27 -6.58
N THR A 29 3.47 4.74 -6.78
CA THR A 29 3.75 6.09 -7.30
C THR A 29 3.60 6.14 -8.81
N VAL A 30 3.48 7.37 -9.36
CA VAL A 30 3.45 7.57 -10.82
C VAL A 30 4.70 7.01 -11.50
N SER A 31 5.88 7.22 -10.92
CA SER A 31 7.15 6.73 -11.47
C SER A 31 7.24 5.21 -11.51
N GLU A 32 6.70 4.53 -10.51
CA GLU A 32 6.62 3.07 -10.49
C GLU A 32 5.66 2.54 -11.54
N LEU A 33 4.48 3.15 -11.66
CA LEU A 33 3.52 2.80 -12.72
C LEU A 33 4.08 3.02 -14.12
N VAL A 34 4.83 4.11 -14.34
CA VAL A 34 5.56 4.36 -15.59
C VAL A 34 6.53 3.22 -15.89
N ARG A 35 7.32 2.80 -14.89
CA ARG A 35 8.29 1.70 -15.02
C ARG A 35 7.60 0.36 -15.29
N ILE A 36 6.53 0.05 -14.56
CA ILE A 36 5.79 -1.23 -14.70
C ILE A 36 5.10 -1.30 -16.06
N LEU A 37 4.34 -0.27 -16.42
CA LEU A 37 3.50 -0.26 -17.60
C LEU A 37 4.27 0.04 -18.90
N GLY A 38 5.48 0.61 -18.79
CA GLY A 38 6.30 0.99 -19.93
C GLY A 38 5.69 2.13 -20.77
N GLN A 39 4.97 3.05 -20.11
CA GLN A 39 4.31 4.18 -20.77
C GLN A 39 4.83 5.51 -20.24
N SER A 40 4.64 6.59 -21.00
CA SER A 40 5.09 7.92 -20.61
C SER A 40 4.35 8.44 -19.36
N GLN A 41 5.04 9.24 -18.56
CA GLN A 41 4.48 9.86 -17.35
C GLN A 41 3.22 10.69 -17.61
N PRO A 42 3.12 11.54 -18.66
CA PRO A 42 1.91 12.29 -18.94
C PRO A 42 0.71 11.38 -19.22
N ARG A 43 0.92 10.25 -19.92
CA ARG A 43 -0.14 9.29 -20.22
C ARG A 43 -0.62 8.60 -18.94
N ILE A 44 0.29 8.11 -18.10
CA ILE A 44 -0.06 7.49 -16.81
C ILE A 44 -0.78 8.50 -15.92
N SER A 45 -0.28 9.73 -15.79
CA SER A 45 -0.91 10.77 -14.97
C SER A 45 -2.34 11.07 -15.42
N ARG A 46 -2.59 11.08 -16.73
CA ARG A 46 -3.96 11.26 -17.28
C ARG A 46 -4.87 10.10 -16.90
N HIS A 47 -4.40 8.85 -17.02
CA HIS A 47 -5.18 7.67 -16.61
C HIS A 47 -5.48 7.68 -15.11
N LEU A 48 -4.50 8.01 -14.28
CA LEU A 48 -4.67 8.11 -12.83
C LEU A 48 -5.68 9.20 -12.45
N LYS A 49 -5.64 10.35 -13.12
CA LYS A 49 -6.61 11.42 -12.92
C LYS A 49 -8.03 10.93 -13.18
N LEU A 50 -8.29 10.29 -14.32
CA LEU A 50 -9.60 9.78 -14.68
C LEU A 50 -10.12 8.72 -13.70
N LEU A 51 -9.26 7.82 -13.24
CA LEU A 51 -9.61 6.80 -12.25
C LEU A 51 -9.91 7.42 -10.88
N SER A 52 -9.15 8.44 -10.47
CA SER A 52 -9.39 9.14 -9.21
C SER A 52 -10.66 9.99 -9.24
N GLU A 53 -10.94 10.69 -10.33
CA GLU A 53 -12.17 11.46 -10.52
C GLU A 53 -13.43 10.57 -10.53
N ALA A 54 -13.28 9.33 -10.97
CA ALA A 54 -14.34 8.32 -10.93
C ALA A 54 -14.47 7.59 -9.58
N GLY A 55 -13.66 7.94 -8.57
CA GLY A 55 -13.68 7.34 -7.25
C GLY A 55 -13.17 5.90 -7.18
N LEU A 56 -12.42 5.44 -8.20
CA LEU A 56 -11.84 4.09 -8.27
C LEU A 56 -10.48 4.01 -7.58
N LEU A 57 -9.73 5.12 -7.58
CA LEU A 57 -8.45 5.27 -6.91
C LEU A 57 -8.47 6.44 -5.95
N GLU A 58 -7.73 6.29 -4.88
CA GLU A 58 -7.39 7.36 -3.95
C GLU A 58 -5.95 7.81 -4.16
N ARG A 59 -5.72 9.07 -3.84
CA ARG A 59 -4.43 9.72 -3.95
C ARG A 59 -3.96 10.14 -2.57
N ILE A 60 -2.83 9.58 -2.14
CA ILE A 60 -2.22 9.85 -0.85
C ILE A 60 -0.95 10.65 -1.08
N ARG A 61 -0.81 11.77 -0.40
CA ARG A 61 0.38 12.60 -0.46
C ARG A 61 1.25 12.35 0.76
N GLU A 62 2.49 11.98 0.50
CA GLU A 62 3.52 11.78 1.52
C GLU A 62 4.71 12.68 1.20
N GLY A 63 4.70 13.87 1.74
CA GLY A 63 5.67 14.91 1.43
C GLY A 63 5.71 15.25 -0.07
N SER A 64 6.81 14.92 -0.74
CA SER A 64 6.96 15.10 -2.20
C SER A 64 6.44 13.92 -3.02
N TRP A 65 6.14 12.80 -2.40
CA TRP A 65 5.64 11.60 -3.07
C TRP A 65 4.12 11.60 -3.11
N VAL A 66 3.60 11.02 -4.17
CA VAL A 66 2.17 10.82 -4.36
C VAL A 66 1.96 9.36 -4.70
N PHE A 67 1.28 8.68 -3.79
CA PHE A 67 0.87 7.28 -3.96
C PHE A 67 -0.56 7.22 -4.50
N HIS A 68 -0.84 6.17 -5.24
CA HIS A 68 -2.17 5.82 -5.75
C HIS A 68 -2.51 4.41 -5.29
N ARG A 69 -3.71 4.26 -4.74
CA ARG A 69 -4.26 2.97 -4.27
C ARG A 69 -5.72 2.84 -4.69
N LEU A 70 -6.30 1.65 -4.53
CA LEU A 70 -7.75 1.51 -4.67
C LEU A 70 -8.46 2.35 -3.62
N ALA A 71 -9.56 2.98 -4.02
CA ALA A 71 -10.44 3.68 -3.09
C ALA A 71 -10.98 2.71 -2.03
N GLN A 72 -11.10 3.17 -0.79
CA GLN A 72 -11.52 2.33 0.34
C GLN A 72 -13.02 2.45 0.65
N SER A 73 -13.69 3.44 0.09
CA SER A 73 -15.11 3.68 0.33
C SER A 73 -15.83 4.22 -0.89
N GLY A 74 -17.16 4.09 -0.89
CA GLY A 74 -18.04 4.58 -1.95
C GLY A 74 -18.22 3.60 -3.12
N THR A 75 -19.14 3.92 -4.01
CA THR A 75 -19.54 3.08 -5.16
C THR A 75 -18.36 2.73 -6.08
N GLY A 76 -17.39 3.64 -6.22
CA GLY A 76 -16.18 3.38 -7.02
C GLY A 76 -15.28 2.32 -6.39
N ALA A 77 -15.14 2.33 -5.06
CA ALA A 77 -14.37 1.31 -4.32
C ALA A 77 -15.00 -0.07 -4.45
N GLU A 78 -16.32 -0.17 -4.27
CA GLU A 78 -17.07 -1.43 -4.44
C GLU A 78 -16.91 -1.98 -5.86
N LEU A 79 -17.05 -1.11 -6.87
CA LEU A 79 -16.84 -1.51 -8.26
C LEU A 79 -15.40 -1.95 -8.51
N ALA A 80 -14.39 -1.22 -8.02
CA ALA A 80 -12.99 -1.57 -8.18
C ALA A 80 -12.67 -2.94 -7.57
N ALA A 81 -13.21 -3.23 -6.38
CA ALA A 81 -13.08 -4.52 -5.71
C ALA A 81 -13.66 -5.66 -6.56
N HIS A 82 -14.88 -5.51 -7.08
CA HIS A 82 -15.52 -6.50 -7.95
C HIS A 82 -14.76 -6.70 -9.27
N LEU A 83 -14.41 -5.61 -9.96
CA LEU A 83 -13.66 -5.67 -11.22
C LEU A 83 -12.31 -6.36 -11.03
N SER A 84 -11.65 -6.18 -9.91
CA SER A 84 -10.35 -6.79 -9.63
C SER A 84 -10.40 -8.32 -9.64
N THR A 85 -11.53 -8.92 -9.24
CA THR A 85 -11.74 -10.38 -9.28
C THR A 85 -12.02 -10.91 -10.69
N MET A 86 -12.42 -10.04 -11.62
CA MET A 86 -12.76 -10.38 -13.00
C MET A 86 -11.59 -10.21 -13.97
N ILE A 87 -10.50 -9.57 -13.54
CA ILE A 87 -9.32 -9.36 -14.39
C ILE A 87 -8.65 -10.71 -14.65
N PRO A 88 -8.49 -11.11 -15.94
CA PRO A 88 -7.89 -12.39 -16.27
C PRO A 88 -6.42 -12.43 -15.82
N THR A 89 -6.10 -13.38 -14.96
CA THR A 89 -4.76 -13.52 -14.39
C THR A 89 -3.75 -14.16 -15.33
N ASP A 90 -4.23 -14.78 -16.40
CA ASP A 90 -3.47 -15.46 -17.45
C ASP A 90 -3.17 -14.56 -18.67
N ASP A 91 -3.71 -13.34 -18.70
CA ASP A 91 -3.39 -12.36 -19.73
C ASP A 91 -1.90 -12.00 -19.75
N ASN A 92 -1.28 -12.04 -20.93
CA ASN A 92 0.15 -11.80 -21.10
C ASN A 92 0.64 -10.44 -20.60
N LEU A 93 -0.18 -9.38 -20.74
CA LEU A 93 0.17 -8.04 -20.26
C LEU A 93 0.11 -7.99 -18.73
N ILE A 94 -0.91 -8.61 -18.14
CA ILE A 94 -1.06 -8.70 -16.68
C ILE A 94 0.10 -9.50 -16.07
N GLN A 95 0.51 -10.60 -16.70
CA GLN A 95 1.66 -11.38 -16.23
C GLN A 95 2.98 -10.59 -16.32
N ARG A 96 3.22 -9.85 -17.41
CA ARG A 96 4.38 -8.95 -17.53
C ARG A 96 4.38 -7.87 -16.47
N ASP A 97 3.22 -7.28 -16.20
CA ASP A 97 3.08 -6.25 -15.17
C ASP A 97 3.37 -6.81 -13.78
N LYS A 98 2.91 -8.02 -13.51
CA LYS A 98 3.18 -8.74 -12.25
C LYS A 98 4.70 -8.95 -12.04
N VAL A 99 5.42 -9.37 -13.06
CA VAL A 99 6.89 -9.53 -12.98
C VAL A 99 7.56 -8.20 -12.66
N ARG A 100 7.21 -7.12 -13.38
CA ARG A 100 7.79 -5.78 -13.16
C ARG A 100 7.41 -5.20 -11.79
N LEU A 101 6.19 -5.47 -11.31
CA LEU A 101 5.77 -5.10 -9.96
C LEU A 101 6.67 -5.76 -8.91
N LEU A 102 6.99 -7.05 -9.07
CA LEU A 102 7.90 -7.75 -8.16
C LEU A 102 9.32 -7.13 -8.18
N GLU A 103 9.79 -6.68 -9.34
CA GLU A 103 11.07 -5.96 -9.43
C GLU A 103 11.04 -4.63 -8.68
N VAL A 104 9.93 -3.87 -8.81
CA VAL A 104 9.73 -2.61 -8.07
C VAL A 104 9.70 -2.86 -6.57
N LYS A 105 8.96 -3.87 -6.11
CA LYS A 105 8.89 -4.25 -4.69
C LYS A 105 10.26 -4.67 -4.15
N ARG A 106 11.02 -5.48 -4.90
CA ARG A 106 12.41 -5.85 -4.53
C ARG A 106 13.32 -4.64 -4.43
N ALA A 107 13.18 -3.66 -5.33
CA ALA A 107 13.97 -2.43 -5.28
C ALA A 107 13.65 -1.59 -4.02
N ARG A 108 12.35 -1.50 -3.63
CA ARG A 108 11.95 -0.87 -2.36
C ARG A 108 12.56 -1.57 -1.16
N SER A 109 12.42 -2.90 -1.09
CA SER A 109 12.97 -3.70 0.02
C SER A 109 14.47 -3.54 0.14
N LYS A 110 15.19 -3.53 -0.99
CA LYS A 110 16.64 -3.29 -0.99
C LYS A 110 16.98 -1.90 -0.45
N HIS A 111 16.28 -0.87 -0.91
CA HIS A 111 16.49 0.51 -0.44
C HIS A 111 16.21 0.64 1.07
N ALA A 112 15.16 0.00 1.56
CA ALA A 112 14.84 -0.08 2.97
C ALA A 112 15.93 -0.79 3.77
N ALA A 113 16.41 -1.95 3.31
CA ALA A 113 17.50 -2.69 3.95
C ALA A 113 18.83 -1.91 3.98
N ASP A 114 19.16 -1.21 2.89
CA ASP A 114 20.36 -0.36 2.79
C ASP A 114 20.28 0.82 3.79
N TYR A 115 19.10 1.39 3.97
CA TYR A 115 18.85 2.43 4.98
C TYR A 115 19.07 1.88 6.40
N PHE A 116 18.46 0.74 6.72
CA PHE A 116 18.63 0.09 8.03
C PHE A 116 20.07 -0.26 8.32
N SER A 117 20.77 -0.83 7.36
CA SER A 117 22.20 -1.17 7.52
C SER A 117 23.04 0.04 7.91
N LYS A 118 22.74 1.21 7.34
CA LYS A 118 23.44 2.46 7.70
C LYS A 118 23.07 3.00 9.08
N MET A 119 21.86 2.71 9.56
CA MET A 119 21.34 3.20 10.85
C MET A 119 21.49 2.18 11.99
N ALA A 120 21.93 0.95 11.70
CA ALA A 120 22.00 -0.15 12.66
C ALA A 120 22.76 0.19 13.95
N GLY A 121 23.88 0.91 13.84
CA GLY A 121 24.66 1.32 15.02
C GLY A 121 23.96 2.32 15.92
N GLN A 122 23.02 3.12 15.41
CA GLN A 122 22.20 4.05 16.20
C GLN A 122 20.98 3.33 16.79
N TRP A 123 20.42 2.37 16.09
CA TRP A 123 19.28 1.57 16.55
C TRP A 123 19.63 0.69 17.75
N ASP A 124 20.82 0.07 17.78
CA ASP A 124 21.25 -0.76 18.90
C ASP A 124 21.37 0.06 20.19
N GLN A 125 21.80 1.31 20.10
CA GLN A 125 21.82 2.24 21.24
C GLN A 125 20.41 2.65 21.70
N VAL A 126 19.49 2.84 20.78
CA VAL A 126 18.10 3.19 21.11
C VAL A 126 17.35 1.98 21.66
N ARG A 127 17.56 0.79 21.10
CA ARG A 127 16.94 -0.46 21.58
C ARG A 127 17.33 -0.82 23.01
N SER A 128 18.58 -0.59 23.39
CA SER A 128 19.05 -0.88 24.76
C SER A 128 18.36 -0.04 25.86
N LEU A 129 17.59 0.98 25.47
CA LEU A 129 16.84 1.86 26.35
C LEU A 129 15.35 1.50 26.47
N HIS A 130 14.87 0.48 25.76
CA HIS A 130 13.44 0.17 25.67
C HIS A 130 13.10 -1.19 26.32
N VAL A 131 11.85 -1.31 26.74
CA VAL A 131 11.21 -2.57 27.18
C VAL A 131 11.21 -3.54 26.01
N ASP A 132 11.30 -4.84 26.27
CA ASP A 132 11.22 -5.87 25.23
C ASP A 132 9.90 -5.75 24.45
N ASP A 133 9.99 -5.66 23.12
CA ASP A 133 8.82 -5.55 22.25
C ASP A 133 7.79 -6.66 22.51
N ALA A 134 8.27 -7.87 22.86
CA ALA A 134 7.40 -9.01 23.19
C ALA A 134 6.57 -8.79 24.46
N ASP A 135 7.11 -8.09 25.47
CA ASP A 135 6.36 -7.76 26.69
C ASP A 135 5.30 -6.68 26.41
N VAL A 136 5.63 -5.68 25.58
CA VAL A 136 4.67 -4.66 25.14
C VAL A 136 3.53 -5.29 24.32
N GLU A 137 3.85 -6.15 23.36
CA GLU A 137 2.86 -6.87 22.55
C GLU A 137 1.91 -7.70 23.41
N LYS A 138 2.47 -8.45 24.37
CA LYS A 138 1.71 -9.29 25.30
C LYS A 138 0.75 -8.46 26.14
N GLU A 139 1.20 -7.30 26.59
CA GLU A 139 0.35 -6.39 27.37
C GLU A 139 -0.78 -5.81 26.48
N ILE A 140 -0.48 -5.35 25.26
CA ILE A 140 -1.48 -4.89 24.30
C ILE A 140 -2.53 -5.98 24.04
N ILE A 141 -2.08 -7.22 23.84
CA ILE A 141 -3.00 -8.35 23.60
C ILE A 141 -3.91 -8.59 24.80
N SER A 142 -3.38 -8.46 26.01
CA SER A 142 -4.13 -8.71 27.26
C SER A 142 -5.18 -7.65 27.57
N GLN A 143 -4.93 -6.39 27.15
CA GLN A 143 -5.78 -5.24 27.46
C GLN A 143 -6.89 -4.99 26.46
N LEU A 144 -6.83 -5.57 25.26
CA LEU A 144 -7.75 -5.29 24.17
C LEU A 144 -8.68 -6.47 23.88
N ASP A 145 -9.96 -6.16 23.64
CA ASP A 145 -10.94 -7.10 23.13
C ASP A 145 -10.86 -7.19 21.60
N TRP A 146 -10.00 -8.07 21.10
CA TRP A 146 -9.70 -8.23 19.69
C TRP A 146 -10.88 -8.71 18.84
N GLU A 147 -11.92 -9.29 19.43
CA GLU A 147 -13.13 -9.68 18.71
C GLU A 147 -13.95 -8.45 18.27
N ARG A 148 -13.78 -7.32 18.97
CA ARG A 148 -14.47 -6.06 18.69
C ARG A 148 -13.66 -5.06 17.89
N ILE A 149 -12.36 -5.30 17.69
CA ILE A 149 -11.45 -4.39 16.99
C ILE A 149 -11.30 -4.84 15.54
N SER A 150 -11.83 -4.05 14.61
CA SER A 150 -11.68 -4.27 13.17
C SER A 150 -10.71 -3.31 12.50
N SER A 151 -10.33 -2.21 13.16
CA SER A 151 -9.41 -1.21 12.62
C SER A 151 -8.47 -0.68 13.68
N MET A 152 -7.25 -0.28 13.26
CA MET A 152 -6.21 0.25 14.12
C MET A 152 -5.51 1.43 13.45
N ILE A 153 -5.21 2.47 14.22
CA ILE A 153 -4.29 3.55 13.84
C ILE A 153 -3.08 3.50 14.77
N ASP A 154 -1.88 3.43 14.19
CA ASP A 154 -0.60 3.43 14.88
C ASP A 154 0.13 4.76 14.66
N LEU A 155 0.24 5.56 15.72
CA LEU A 155 0.89 6.88 15.68
C LEU A 155 2.36 6.75 16.08
N GLY A 156 3.26 7.17 15.18
CA GLY A 156 4.69 6.92 15.33
C GLY A 156 5.04 5.48 14.95
N THR A 157 4.42 4.98 13.88
CA THR A 157 4.47 3.56 13.47
C THR A 157 5.90 3.07 13.18
N GLY A 158 6.83 3.98 12.92
CA GLY A 158 8.21 3.64 12.59
C GLY A 158 8.29 2.66 11.42
N THR A 159 8.78 1.47 11.71
CA THR A 159 8.93 0.38 10.72
C THR A 159 7.66 -0.44 10.49
N GLY A 160 6.53 -0.03 11.09
CA GLY A 160 5.25 -0.71 10.95
C GLY A 160 5.12 -1.99 11.79
N HIS A 161 5.94 -2.15 12.82
CA HIS A 161 6.01 -3.38 13.62
C HIS A 161 4.65 -3.79 14.22
N LEU A 162 3.92 -2.86 14.84
CA LEU A 162 2.61 -3.17 15.43
C LEU A 162 1.57 -3.53 14.35
N LEU A 163 1.61 -2.86 13.19
CA LEU A 163 0.75 -3.21 12.06
C LEU A 163 1.09 -4.58 11.47
N GLU A 164 2.37 -4.93 11.38
CA GLU A 164 2.81 -6.26 10.95
C GLU A 164 2.31 -7.34 11.92
N ARG A 165 2.43 -7.05 13.22
CA ARG A 165 2.07 -8.00 14.28
C ARG A 165 0.57 -8.25 14.40
N PHE A 166 -0.22 -7.20 14.31
CA PHE A 166 -1.67 -7.27 14.54
C PHE A 166 -2.50 -7.24 13.25
N GLY A 167 -1.91 -6.90 12.12
CA GLY A 167 -2.61 -6.67 10.85
C GLY A 167 -3.47 -7.83 10.38
N SER A 168 -3.08 -9.08 10.64
CA SER A 168 -3.87 -10.26 10.27
C SER A 168 -5.23 -10.35 10.99
N ARG A 169 -5.40 -9.61 12.09
CA ARG A 169 -6.65 -9.53 12.88
C ARG A 169 -7.54 -8.35 12.47
N LEU A 170 -7.03 -7.47 11.62
CA LEU A 170 -7.68 -6.21 11.26
C LEU A 170 -8.31 -6.29 9.87
N THR A 171 -9.36 -5.52 9.69
CA THR A 171 -9.91 -5.21 8.36
C THR A 171 -9.19 -4.01 7.73
N LEU A 172 -8.71 -3.07 8.59
CA LEU A 172 -7.99 -1.87 8.17
C LEU A 172 -6.93 -1.50 9.21
N GLY A 173 -5.68 -1.34 8.77
CA GLY A 173 -4.60 -0.81 9.58
C GLY A 173 -4.01 0.46 8.96
N GLU A 174 -3.75 1.48 9.76
CA GLU A 174 -3.13 2.72 9.31
C GLU A 174 -2.00 3.12 10.24
N GLY A 175 -0.77 3.24 9.71
CA GLY A 175 0.39 3.72 10.42
C GLY A 175 0.77 5.14 9.98
N ILE A 176 1.11 5.98 10.94
CA ILE A 176 1.51 7.36 10.69
C ILE A 176 2.90 7.58 11.29
N ASP A 177 3.82 8.13 10.49
CA ASP A 177 5.15 8.52 10.95
C ASP A 177 5.66 9.77 10.24
N GLN A 178 6.55 10.51 10.90
CA GLN A 178 7.18 11.71 10.30
C GLN A 178 8.36 11.35 9.40
N SER A 179 9.01 10.21 9.64
CA SER A 179 10.17 9.75 8.86
C SER A 179 9.72 8.97 7.63
N ARG A 180 10.01 9.53 6.46
CA ARG A 180 9.78 8.88 5.17
C ARG A 180 10.57 7.60 5.01
N GLU A 181 11.76 7.56 5.58
CA GLU A 181 12.63 6.40 5.56
C GLU A 181 12.00 5.26 6.36
N MET A 182 11.43 5.56 7.54
CA MET A 182 10.69 4.59 8.33
C MET A 182 9.46 4.09 7.60
N LEU A 183 8.69 4.98 6.98
CA LEU A 183 7.53 4.60 6.17
C LEU A 183 7.90 3.75 4.96
N ALA A 184 9.05 3.99 4.33
CA ALA A 184 9.53 3.14 3.23
C ALA A 184 9.82 1.71 3.71
N VAL A 185 10.39 1.59 4.90
CA VAL A 185 10.63 0.30 5.56
C VAL A 185 9.31 -0.37 5.94
N ALA A 186 8.43 0.36 6.61
CA ALA A 186 7.12 -0.15 7.01
C ALA A 186 6.33 -0.73 5.80
N ARG A 187 6.35 -0.04 4.65
CA ARG A 187 5.76 -0.57 3.41
C ARG A 187 6.36 -1.90 3.00
N SER A 188 7.69 -2.00 3.05
CA SER A 188 8.38 -3.23 2.69
C SER A 188 8.00 -4.39 3.62
N ASN A 189 7.91 -4.12 4.93
CA ASN A 189 7.52 -5.11 5.94
C ASN A 189 6.07 -5.58 5.74
N LEU A 190 5.13 -4.65 5.56
CA LEU A 190 3.73 -4.96 5.31
C LEU A 190 3.51 -5.73 3.99
N GLU A 191 4.29 -5.39 2.95
CA GLU A 191 4.30 -6.14 1.69
C GLU A 191 4.81 -7.57 1.88
N ALA A 192 5.88 -7.76 2.63
CA ALA A 192 6.44 -9.08 2.96
C ALA A 192 5.46 -9.92 3.79
N ALA A 193 4.76 -9.29 4.74
CA ALA A 193 3.74 -9.92 5.57
C ALA A 193 2.41 -10.16 4.83
N SER A 194 2.29 -9.72 3.56
CA SER A 194 1.07 -9.86 2.76
C SER A 194 -0.17 -9.19 3.38
N LEU A 195 0.00 -7.98 3.93
CA LEU A 195 -1.02 -7.17 4.58
C LEU A 195 -1.45 -5.95 3.73
N PRO A 196 -2.11 -6.12 2.59
CA PRO A 196 -2.44 -5.01 1.68
C PRO A 196 -3.50 -4.05 2.24
N HIS A 197 -4.22 -4.46 3.27
CA HIS A 197 -5.20 -3.66 4.01
C HIS A 197 -4.57 -2.83 5.14
N CYS A 198 -3.27 -3.03 5.41
CA CYS A 198 -2.49 -2.20 6.30
C CYS A 198 -1.64 -1.22 5.48
N GLN A 199 -1.69 0.05 5.84
CA GLN A 199 -1.08 1.12 5.06
C GLN A 199 -0.35 2.11 5.98
N VAL A 200 0.60 2.87 5.41
CA VAL A 200 1.38 3.85 6.17
C VAL A 200 1.51 5.18 5.41
N ARG A 201 1.51 6.27 6.13
CA ARG A 201 1.62 7.64 5.59
C ARG A 201 2.29 8.61 6.55
#